data_213c0f4b29f4a4a8e6b88666b5927814
#
_entry.id   213c0f4b29f4a4a8e6b88666b5927814
#
_cell.length_a   1.000
_cell.length_b   1.000
_cell.length_c   1.000
_cell.angle_alpha   90.00
_cell.angle_beta   90.00
_cell.angle_gamma   90.00
#
_symmetry.space_group_name_H-M   'P 1'
#
loop_
_entity.id
_entity.type
_entity.pdbx_description
1 polymer ?
#
loop_
_entity_poly.entity_id
_entity_poly.type
_entity_poly.pdbx_seq_one_letter_code
_entity_poly.pdbx_strand_id
1 'polypeptide(L)'
;MEFIADPFADIPTRAPQQKVAAGEEPAVNILVLGTDSRTSASDPSQWKEGAQRTDAIMIVQVSGDRKTVSVMSIPRDSWVEIPGHGQGKINAAYSYGGPSLTIHTVENLTGIHIDHFAVANFESFVALTDEIGGVRVNLKTPQTLAGKELGAGAQVLNGQQALAYTRERSSLPNGDFDRVKRQQTWMRSIVSRVLTNGTLSSPTALYSFLKTASRTVAVDESFTLNQMQSLALETRHLHSNDIRFMTVPTAGTGTSADGQSIVTLDADADAPLFKAFAEDRVSAYLTEHPDAVELLPATVN
;
A
#
# COMPACT_ATOMS: atom_id res chain seq x y z
N MET A 1 -9.90 2.82 -18.02
CA MET A 1 -8.77 2.37 -17.19
C MET A 1 -7.62 3.27 -17.55
N GLU A 2 -7.02 3.92 -16.58
CA GLU A 2 -5.80 4.66 -16.80
C GLU A 2 -4.63 3.68 -16.65
N PHE A 3 -3.87 3.47 -17.73
CA PHE A 3 -2.70 2.61 -17.70
C PHE A 3 -1.44 3.46 -17.64
N ILE A 4 -0.51 3.04 -16.80
CA ILE A 4 0.88 3.53 -16.82
C ILE A 4 1.61 2.68 -17.84
N ALA A 5 2.18 3.31 -18.87
CA ALA A 5 3.02 2.65 -19.84
C ALA A 5 4.14 1.92 -19.11
N ASP A 6 4.45 0.69 -19.52
CA ASP A 6 5.31 -0.27 -18.85
C ASP A 6 6.33 0.34 -17.87
N PRO A 7 6.03 0.46 -16.56
CA PRO A 7 6.92 1.10 -15.59
C PRO A 7 8.16 0.25 -15.29
N PHE A 8 8.23 -0.96 -15.83
CA PHE A 8 9.32 -1.92 -15.59
C PHE A 8 10.38 -1.91 -16.67
N ALA A 9 10.07 -1.38 -17.88
CA ALA A 9 10.92 -1.44 -19.06
C ALA A 9 12.29 -0.78 -18.87
N ASP A 10 12.35 0.33 -18.14
CA ASP A 10 13.56 1.14 -17.96
C ASP A 10 14.35 0.77 -16.70
N ILE A 11 13.97 -0.28 -15.98
CA ILE A 11 14.67 -0.71 -14.76
C ILE A 11 15.85 -1.62 -15.16
N PRO A 12 17.12 -1.19 -14.95
CA PRO A 12 18.28 -1.93 -15.45
C PRO A 12 18.46 -3.29 -14.81
N THR A 13 18.09 -3.41 -13.53
CA THR A 13 18.21 -4.65 -12.75
C THR A 13 17.00 -4.78 -11.85
N ARG A 14 16.20 -5.82 -12.05
CA ARG A 14 15.05 -6.17 -11.24
C ARG A 14 15.44 -7.13 -10.12
N ALA A 15 14.75 -7.07 -8.99
CA ALA A 15 14.82 -8.12 -8.00
C ALA A 15 14.48 -9.49 -8.64
N PRO A 16 15.11 -10.59 -8.20
CA PRO A 16 14.85 -11.89 -8.79
C PRO A 16 13.41 -12.33 -8.53
N GLN A 17 12.77 -12.89 -9.54
CA GLN A 17 11.46 -13.53 -9.36
C GLN A 17 11.54 -14.70 -8.40
N GLN A 18 10.47 -14.93 -7.66
CA GLN A 18 10.33 -16.07 -6.78
C GLN A 18 10.47 -17.38 -7.58
N LYS A 19 11.29 -18.30 -7.05
CA LYS A 19 11.41 -19.65 -7.59
C LYS A 19 10.38 -20.53 -6.91
N VAL A 20 9.44 -21.06 -7.69
CA VAL A 20 8.40 -21.98 -7.22
C VAL A 20 8.62 -23.39 -7.76
N ALA A 21 8.13 -24.39 -7.07
CA ALA A 21 8.16 -25.76 -7.54
C ALA A 21 7.21 -25.96 -8.74
N ALA A 22 7.44 -27.02 -9.51
CA ALA A 22 6.59 -27.31 -10.65
C ALA A 22 5.15 -27.59 -10.19
N GLY A 23 4.19 -26.81 -10.72
CA GLY A 23 2.77 -26.88 -10.36
C GLY A 23 2.34 -25.96 -9.23
N GLU A 24 3.24 -25.18 -8.66
CA GLU A 24 2.92 -24.11 -7.72
C GLU A 24 2.84 -22.77 -8.44
N GLU A 25 1.95 -21.88 -7.96
CA GLU A 25 1.86 -20.52 -8.45
C GLU A 25 2.75 -19.61 -7.61
N PRO A 26 3.44 -18.63 -8.20
CA PRO A 26 4.19 -17.65 -7.43
C PRO A 26 3.26 -16.71 -6.66
N ALA A 27 3.78 -16.10 -5.61
CA ALA A 27 3.14 -14.95 -4.99
C ALA A 27 3.01 -13.81 -5.99
N VAL A 28 2.00 -12.96 -5.81
CA VAL A 28 1.81 -11.73 -6.60
C VAL A 28 2.10 -10.54 -5.71
N ASN A 29 3.12 -9.76 -6.05
CA ASN A 29 3.54 -8.57 -5.32
C ASN A 29 3.12 -7.31 -6.05
N ILE A 30 2.26 -6.51 -5.44
CA ILE A 30 1.73 -5.27 -5.99
C ILE A 30 2.29 -4.10 -5.19
N LEU A 31 3.06 -3.22 -5.82
CA LEU A 31 3.48 -1.95 -5.20
C LEU A 31 2.36 -0.93 -5.34
N VAL A 32 1.80 -0.51 -4.22
CA VAL A 32 0.70 0.46 -4.16
C VAL A 32 1.22 1.78 -3.61
N LEU A 33 1.05 2.85 -4.38
CA LEU A 33 1.38 4.20 -3.96
C LEU A 33 0.13 5.05 -3.75
N GLY A 34 0.13 5.84 -2.68
CA GLY A 34 -0.80 6.94 -2.48
C GLY A 34 -0.11 8.27 -2.76
N THR A 35 -0.65 9.09 -3.66
CA THR A 35 -0.09 10.39 -4.01
C THR A 35 -1.04 11.53 -3.66
N ASP A 36 -0.47 12.71 -3.36
CA ASP A 36 -1.23 13.94 -3.19
C ASP A 36 -1.44 14.70 -4.50
N SER A 37 -0.99 14.11 -5.61
CA SER A 37 -1.10 14.71 -6.93
C SER A 37 -2.55 14.87 -7.38
N ARG A 38 -2.85 16.02 -7.97
CA ARG A 38 -4.09 16.27 -8.73
C ARG A 38 -3.95 15.96 -10.21
N THR A 39 -2.73 15.64 -10.66
CA THR A 39 -2.46 15.20 -12.04
C THR A 39 -2.72 13.70 -12.15
N SER A 40 -3.29 13.29 -13.27
CA SER A 40 -3.51 11.87 -13.58
C SER A 40 -2.18 11.13 -13.52
N ALA A 41 -2.12 10.06 -12.75
CA ALA A 41 -0.94 9.19 -12.66
C ALA A 41 -0.63 8.49 -14.00
N SER A 42 -1.59 8.49 -14.93
CA SER A 42 -1.52 7.83 -16.23
C SER A 42 -0.95 8.68 -17.35
N ASP A 43 -0.76 10.00 -17.12
CA ASP A 43 -0.20 10.88 -18.15
C ASP A 43 1.27 11.25 -17.85
N PRO A 44 2.24 10.47 -18.37
CA PRO A 44 3.66 10.77 -18.17
C PRO A 44 4.08 12.15 -18.66
N SER A 45 3.32 12.75 -19.60
CA SER A 45 3.63 14.08 -20.14
C SER A 45 3.36 15.21 -19.13
N GLN A 46 2.52 14.94 -18.14
CA GLN A 46 2.22 15.88 -17.05
C GLN A 46 3.13 15.67 -15.83
N TRP A 47 3.90 14.59 -15.82
CA TRP A 47 4.87 14.37 -14.77
C TRP A 47 5.99 15.39 -14.86
N LYS A 48 6.21 16.12 -13.78
CA LYS A 48 7.31 17.07 -13.64
C LYS A 48 8.13 16.68 -12.43
N GLU A 49 9.42 16.58 -12.63
CA GLU A 49 10.39 16.36 -11.56
C GLU A 49 10.13 17.30 -10.37
N GLY A 50 10.05 16.75 -9.16
CA GLY A 50 9.80 17.51 -7.93
C GLY A 50 8.35 17.90 -7.65
N ALA A 51 7.41 17.66 -8.58
CA ALA A 51 6.03 18.15 -8.45
C ALA A 51 5.10 17.21 -7.66
N GLN A 52 5.49 15.96 -7.43
CA GLN A 52 4.63 14.94 -6.82
C GLN A 52 5.37 14.18 -5.74
N ARG A 53 4.72 13.96 -4.60
CA ARG A 53 5.25 13.13 -3.52
C ARG A 53 4.29 12.01 -3.22
N THR A 54 4.85 10.84 -2.90
CA THR A 54 4.06 9.74 -2.36
C THR A 54 3.90 9.91 -0.86
N ASP A 55 2.67 9.79 -0.39
CA ASP A 55 2.32 9.85 1.03
C ASP A 55 2.16 8.45 1.65
N ALA A 56 1.87 7.45 0.83
CA ALA A 56 1.80 6.04 1.21
C ALA A 56 2.59 5.18 0.22
N ILE A 57 3.36 4.24 0.74
CA ILE A 57 4.13 3.25 -0.03
C ILE A 57 3.87 1.91 0.62
N MET A 58 3.26 0.97 -0.10
CA MET A 58 2.88 -0.33 0.42
C MET A 58 3.18 -1.42 -0.60
N ILE A 59 3.69 -2.56 -0.12
CA ILE A 59 3.76 -3.81 -0.89
C ILE A 59 2.61 -4.68 -0.42
N VAL A 60 1.73 -5.05 -1.35
CA VAL A 60 0.64 -6.00 -1.14
C VAL A 60 1.05 -7.31 -1.78
N GLN A 61 1.28 -8.33 -0.97
CA GLN A 61 1.57 -9.69 -1.43
C GLN A 61 0.35 -10.59 -1.28
N VAL A 62 -0.07 -11.19 -2.37
CA VAL A 62 -1.00 -12.32 -2.36
C VAL A 62 -0.14 -13.59 -2.43
N SER A 63 -0.22 -14.46 -1.42
CA SER A 63 0.58 -15.69 -1.38
C SER A 63 0.31 -16.60 -2.58
N GLY A 64 1.28 -17.37 -3.00
CA GLY A 64 1.17 -18.30 -4.12
C GLY A 64 0.05 -19.33 -3.95
N ASP A 65 -0.16 -19.80 -2.71
CA ASP A 65 -1.28 -20.69 -2.37
C ASP A 65 -2.64 -20.00 -2.23
N ARG A 66 -2.69 -18.66 -2.41
CA ARG A 66 -3.88 -17.81 -2.32
C ARG A 66 -4.57 -17.82 -0.96
N LYS A 67 -3.90 -18.27 0.11
CA LYS A 67 -4.50 -18.38 1.45
C LYS A 67 -4.25 -17.17 2.34
N THR A 68 -3.33 -16.30 1.98
CA THR A 68 -3.01 -15.10 2.77
C THR A 68 -2.72 -13.89 1.91
N VAL A 69 -3.02 -12.71 2.47
CA VAL A 69 -2.55 -11.44 1.93
C VAL A 69 -1.74 -10.72 3.00
N SER A 70 -0.53 -10.31 2.65
CA SER A 70 0.35 -9.53 3.53
C SER A 70 0.55 -8.13 2.96
N VAL A 71 0.29 -7.10 3.78
CA VAL A 71 0.46 -5.70 3.40
C VAL A 71 1.55 -5.09 4.27
N MET A 72 2.65 -4.73 3.63
CA MET A 72 3.81 -4.12 4.29
C MET A 72 3.91 -2.65 3.88
N SER A 73 3.79 -1.73 4.84
CA SER A 73 3.95 -0.30 4.63
C SER A 73 5.41 0.11 4.87
N ILE A 74 5.94 0.92 3.96
CA ILE A 74 7.25 1.56 4.11
C ILE A 74 7.01 3.03 4.47
N PRO A 75 7.52 3.54 5.60
CA PRO A 75 7.39 4.95 5.96
C PRO A 75 7.97 5.83 4.85
N ARG A 76 7.21 6.83 4.40
CA ARG A 76 7.60 7.68 3.26
C ARG A 76 8.89 8.46 3.47
N ASP A 77 9.25 8.75 4.73
CA ASP A 77 10.45 9.47 5.11
C ASP A 77 11.63 8.53 5.43
N SER A 78 11.53 7.23 5.09
CA SER A 78 12.63 6.26 5.21
C SER A 78 13.84 6.72 4.40
N TRP A 79 15.00 6.77 5.06
CA TRP A 79 16.26 7.21 4.47
C TRP A 79 16.95 6.04 3.79
N VAL A 80 16.95 6.04 2.47
CA VAL A 80 17.40 4.89 1.65
C VAL A 80 18.25 5.34 0.47
N GLU A 81 18.97 4.41 -0.13
CA GLU A 81 19.65 4.65 -1.42
C GLU A 81 18.61 4.72 -2.54
N ILE A 82 18.61 5.80 -3.30
CA ILE A 82 17.79 5.99 -4.51
C ILE A 82 18.72 5.87 -5.71
N PRO A 83 18.56 4.86 -6.58
CA PRO A 83 19.45 4.62 -7.72
C PRO A 83 19.67 5.88 -8.58
N GLY A 84 20.94 6.25 -8.76
CA GLY A 84 21.32 7.44 -9.50
C GLY A 84 21.18 8.78 -8.78
N HIS A 85 20.62 8.80 -7.55
CA HIS A 85 20.38 10.03 -6.77
C HIS A 85 21.02 9.99 -5.37
N GLY A 86 21.67 8.86 -4.98
CA GLY A 86 22.27 8.69 -3.67
C GLY A 86 21.25 8.54 -2.55
N GLN A 87 21.63 8.87 -1.31
CA GLN A 87 20.77 8.75 -0.13
C GLN A 87 19.67 9.81 -0.11
N GLY A 88 18.43 9.38 0.10
CA GLY A 88 17.28 10.27 0.16
C GLY A 88 16.07 9.64 0.84
N LYS A 89 15.03 10.43 1.07
CA LYS A 89 13.76 9.90 1.52
C LYS A 89 13.13 9.06 0.39
N ILE A 90 12.63 7.87 0.70
CA ILE A 90 12.11 6.95 -0.30
C ILE A 90 10.98 7.58 -1.16
N ASN A 91 10.19 8.49 -0.60
CA ASN A 91 9.15 9.22 -1.34
C ASN A 91 9.69 10.15 -2.43
N ALA A 92 10.97 10.53 -2.37
CA ALA A 92 11.60 11.34 -3.39
C ALA A 92 11.85 10.56 -4.69
N ALA A 93 11.95 9.23 -4.63
CA ALA A 93 12.12 8.39 -5.81
C ALA A 93 11.02 8.64 -6.85
N TYR A 94 9.76 8.78 -6.40
CA TYR A 94 8.65 9.09 -7.30
C TYR A 94 8.78 10.49 -7.92
N SER A 95 9.26 11.46 -7.15
CA SER A 95 9.48 12.83 -7.64
C SER A 95 10.63 12.91 -8.66
N TYR A 96 11.67 12.08 -8.51
CA TYR A 96 12.86 12.11 -9.37
C TYR A 96 12.68 11.31 -10.66
N GLY A 97 12.08 10.13 -10.61
CA GLY A 97 12.01 9.21 -11.75
C GLY A 97 10.67 8.45 -11.87
N GLY A 98 9.60 8.95 -11.23
CA GLY A 98 8.27 8.38 -11.37
C GLY A 98 8.14 6.92 -10.90
N PRO A 99 7.22 6.18 -11.54
CA PRO A 99 6.99 4.77 -11.23
C PRO A 99 8.23 3.90 -11.30
N SER A 100 8.98 3.97 -12.38
CA SER A 100 10.15 3.11 -12.65
C SER A 100 11.22 3.25 -11.57
N LEU A 101 11.59 4.49 -11.21
CA LEU A 101 12.59 4.71 -10.17
C LEU A 101 12.07 4.30 -8.79
N THR A 102 10.77 4.47 -8.52
CA THR A 102 10.18 4.03 -7.25
C THR A 102 10.21 2.51 -7.12
N ILE A 103 9.82 1.78 -8.18
CA ILE A 103 9.89 0.31 -8.22
C ILE A 103 11.35 -0.13 -8.01
N HIS A 104 12.28 0.44 -8.76
CA HIS A 104 13.71 0.11 -8.66
C HIS A 104 14.25 0.37 -7.24
N THR A 105 13.89 1.50 -6.62
CA THR A 105 14.28 1.82 -5.24
C THR A 105 13.72 0.81 -4.23
N VAL A 106 12.43 0.45 -4.37
CA VAL A 106 11.78 -0.51 -3.48
C VAL A 106 12.37 -1.91 -3.66
N GLU A 107 12.57 -2.37 -4.90
CA GLU A 107 13.19 -3.67 -5.18
C GLU A 107 14.63 -3.76 -4.65
N ASN A 108 15.43 -2.70 -4.82
CA ASN A 108 16.80 -2.65 -4.29
C ASN A 108 16.83 -2.66 -2.77
N LEU A 109 15.89 -1.97 -2.12
CA LEU A 109 15.79 -1.93 -0.67
C LEU A 109 15.39 -3.29 -0.10
N THR A 110 14.41 -3.94 -0.72
CA THR A 110 13.71 -5.09 -0.11
C THR A 110 14.11 -6.44 -0.70
N GLY A 111 14.65 -6.47 -1.91
CA GLY A 111 14.85 -7.71 -2.68
C GLY A 111 13.57 -8.38 -3.14
N ILE A 112 12.41 -7.75 -2.95
CA ILE A 112 11.10 -8.27 -3.34
C ILE A 112 10.84 -7.90 -4.80
N HIS A 113 10.61 -8.89 -5.67
CA HIS A 113 10.20 -8.64 -7.05
C HIS A 113 8.78 -8.06 -7.08
N ILE A 114 8.58 -6.94 -7.77
CA ILE A 114 7.28 -6.29 -7.92
C ILE A 114 6.66 -6.69 -9.25
N ASP A 115 5.55 -7.43 -9.20
CA ASP A 115 4.84 -7.91 -10.39
C ASP A 115 3.95 -6.85 -11.00
N HIS A 116 3.28 -6.05 -10.14
CA HIS A 116 2.36 -5.02 -10.55
C HIS A 116 2.55 -3.72 -9.78
N PHE A 117 2.09 -2.64 -10.39
CA PHE A 117 2.19 -1.29 -9.83
C PHE A 117 0.85 -0.57 -9.89
N ALA A 118 0.47 0.07 -8.79
CA ALA A 118 -0.77 0.84 -8.70
C ALA A 118 -0.54 2.18 -8.01
N VAL A 119 -1.13 3.25 -8.54
CA VAL A 119 -1.11 4.58 -7.94
C VAL A 119 -2.53 5.07 -7.72
N ALA A 120 -2.85 5.41 -6.47
CA ALA A 120 -4.11 6.03 -6.09
C ALA A 120 -3.87 7.49 -5.68
N ASN A 121 -4.69 8.40 -6.17
CA ASN A 121 -4.74 9.78 -5.73
C ASN A 121 -5.92 10.00 -4.76
N PHE A 122 -6.14 11.23 -4.33
CA PHE A 122 -7.23 11.56 -3.39
C PHE A 122 -8.63 11.32 -3.97
N GLU A 123 -8.82 11.52 -5.27
CA GLU A 123 -10.11 11.26 -5.93
C GLU A 123 -10.41 9.76 -5.93
N SER A 124 -9.38 8.94 -6.22
CA SER A 124 -9.46 7.47 -6.12
C SER A 124 -9.86 7.02 -4.74
N PHE A 125 -9.19 7.57 -3.72
CA PHE A 125 -9.44 7.26 -2.32
C PHE A 125 -10.91 7.54 -1.94
N VAL A 126 -11.42 8.71 -2.29
CA VAL A 126 -12.81 9.10 -2.03
C VAL A 126 -13.78 8.20 -2.77
N ALA A 127 -13.58 8.02 -4.09
CA ALA A 127 -14.47 7.22 -4.93
C ALA A 127 -14.54 5.75 -4.49
N LEU A 128 -13.41 5.12 -4.19
CA LEU A 128 -13.38 3.73 -3.69
C LEU A 128 -14.07 3.60 -2.34
N THR A 129 -13.87 4.55 -1.44
CA THR A 129 -14.51 4.55 -0.12
C THR A 129 -16.02 4.67 -0.25
N ASP A 130 -16.51 5.54 -1.12
CA ASP A 130 -17.95 5.74 -1.33
C ASP A 130 -18.60 4.55 -2.04
N GLU A 131 -17.91 3.94 -3.03
CA GLU A 131 -18.39 2.74 -3.74
C GLU A 131 -18.71 1.57 -2.81
N ILE A 132 -17.88 1.38 -1.78
CA ILE A 132 -18.11 0.30 -0.80
C ILE A 132 -19.07 0.69 0.33
N GLY A 133 -19.66 1.88 0.28
CA GLY A 133 -20.59 2.40 1.30
C GLY A 133 -19.92 2.88 2.57
N GLY A 134 -18.67 3.38 2.46
CA GLY A 134 -17.90 3.94 3.56
C GLY A 134 -17.04 2.92 4.30
N VAL A 135 -16.13 3.41 5.14
CA VAL A 135 -15.19 2.61 5.93
C VAL A 135 -15.50 2.73 7.42
N ARG A 136 -15.36 1.62 8.15
CA ARG A 136 -15.52 1.61 9.60
C ARG A 136 -14.20 1.92 10.28
N VAL A 137 -14.25 2.87 11.21
CA VAL A 137 -13.13 3.22 12.10
C VAL A 137 -13.64 3.35 13.52
N ASN A 138 -12.74 3.17 14.50
CA ASN A 138 -13.03 3.46 15.88
C ASN A 138 -12.25 4.72 16.32
N LEU A 139 -12.96 5.82 16.56
CA LEU A 139 -12.34 7.07 16.99
C LEU A 139 -12.09 7.03 18.49
N LYS A 140 -10.84 7.19 18.91
CA LYS A 140 -10.48 7.23 20.35
C LYS A 140 -11.05 8.46 21.05
N THR A 141 -11.18 9.56 20.33
CA THR A 141 -11.72 10.85 20.81
C THR A 141 -12.63 11.44 19.74
N PRO A 142 -13.57 12.35 20.12
CA PRO A 142 -14.34 13.10 19.12
C PRO A 142 -13.43 13.86 18.15
N GLN A 143 -13.78 13.87 16.87
CA GLN A 143 -13.01 14.53 15.82
C GLN A 143 -13.95 15.25 14.84
N THR A 144 -13.48 16.37 14.29
CA THR A 144 -14.15 17.04 13.17
C THR A 144 -13.48 16.62 11.87
N LEU A 145 -14.18 15.82 11.05
CA LEU A 145 -13.67 15.30 9.78
C LEU A 145 -14.51 15.85 8.61
N ALA A 146 -13.84 16.50 7.67
CA ALA A 146 -14.48 17.14 6.53
C ALA A 146 -15.66 18.05 6.94
N GLY A 147 -15.49 18.83 8.01
CA GLY A 147 -16.49 19.79 8.52
C GLY A 147 -17.63 19.16 9.33
N LYS A 148 -17.62 17.83 9.56
CA LYS A 148 -18.62 17.14 10.39
C LYS A 148 -18.01 16.68 11.71
N GLU A 149 -18.67 16.99 12.80
CA GLU A 149 -18.33 16.49 14.14
C GLU A 149 -18.77 15.04 14.26
N LEU A 150 -17.84 14.18 14.70
CA LEU A 150 -18.03 12.75 14.93
C LEU A 150 -17.64 12.44 16.37
N GLY A 151 -18.49 11.74 17.09
CA GLY A 151 -18.23 11.29 18.46
C GLY A 151 -17.13 10.22 18.52
N ALA A 152 -16.60 9.98 19.72
CA ALA A 152 -15.74 8.82 19.96
C ALA A 152 -16.50 7.50 19.74
N GLY A 153 -15.77 6.41 19.50
CA GLY A 153 -16.30 5.08 19.26
C GLY A 153 -16.39 4.74 17.77
N ALA A 154 -17.17 3.69 17.46
CA ALA A 154 -17.32 3.18 16.11
C ALA A 154 -18.06 4.18 15.20
N GLN A 155 -17.44 4.54 14.10
CA GLN A 155 -17.96 5.46 13.08
C GLN A 155 -17.87 4.83 11.70
N VAL A 156 -18.79 5.22 10.79
CA VAL A 156 -18.68 4.93 9.36
C VAL A 156 -18.36 6.24 8.65
N LEU A 157 -17.19 6.30 8.04
CA LEU A 157 -16.70 7.48 7.32
C LEU A 157 -17.01 7.33 5.83
N ASN A 158 -17.59 8.38 5.22
CA ASN A 158 -17.61 8.49 3.77
C ASN A 158 -16.23 8.85 3.22
N GLY A 159 -16.08 8.90 1.89
CA GLY A 159 -14.79 9.14 1.26
C GLY A 159 -14.09 10.42 1.70
N GLN A 160 -14.80 11.54 1.81
CA GLN A 160 -14.23 12.81 2.24
C GLN A 160 -13.80 12.78 3.72
N GLN A 161 -14.60 12.16 4.58
CA GLN A 161 -14.28 12.01 6.00
C GLN A 161 -13.09 11.04 6.20
N ALA A 162 -13.06 9.95 5.44
CA ALA A 162 -11.95 9.01 5.46
C ALA A 162 -10.65 9.65 4.97
N LEU A 163 -10.71 10.47 3.91
CA LEU A 163 -9.57 11.24 3.42
C LEU A 163 -9.06 12.21 4.49
N ALA A 164 -9.95 12.97 5.14
CA ALA A 164 -9.58 13.87 6.23
C ALA A 164 -8.93 13.07 7.38
N TYR A 165 -9.49 11.93 7.76
CA TYR A 165 -8.98 11.05 8.81
C TYR A 165 -7.57 10.54 8.53
N THR A 166 -7.28 10.09 7.29
CA THR A 166 -5.96 9.56 6.93
C THR A 166 -4.90 10.64 6.69
N ARG A 167 -5.30 11.90 6.51
CA ARG A 167 -4.39 13.04 6.29
C ARG A 167 -4.05 13.80 7.56
N GLU A 168 -4.83 13.63 8.63
CA GLU A 168 -4.60 14.33 9.90
C GLU A 168 -3.24 13.94 10.50
N ARG A 169 -2.47 14.96 10.92
CA ARG A 169 -1.13 14.81 11.53
C ARG A 169 -1.00 15.59 12.82
N SER A 170 -1.60 16.78 12.88
CA SER A 170 -1.34 17.74 13.93
C SER A 170 -1.86 17.32 15.29
N SER A 171 -2.90 16.48 15.33
CA SER A 171 -3.50 15.97 16.56
C SER A 171 -2.98 14.58 16.97
N LEU A 172 -2.02 14.00 16.22
CA LEU A 172 -1.54 12.63 16.45
C LEU A 172 -0.26 12.62 17.31
N PRO A 173 -0.24 11.84 18.41
CA PRO A 173 0.90 11.77 19.33
C PRO A 173 2.23 11.37 18.67
N ASN A 174 2.18 10.41 17.72
CA ASN A 174 3.35 9.88 17.04
C ASN A 174 3.44 10.35 15.57
N GLY A 175 2.72 11.44 15.20
CA GLY A 175 2.82 12.10 13.91
C GLY A 175 2.64 11.15 12.71
N ASP A 176 3.72 10.94 11.93
CA ASP A 176 3.68 10.16 10.69
C ASP A 176 3.42 8.67 10.91
N PHE A 177 3.88 8.07 11.99
CA PHE A 177 3.61 6.66 12.31
C PHE A 177 2.12 6.41 12.55
N ASP A 178 1.44 7.29 13.26
CA ASP A 178 -0.01 7.18 13.47
C ASP A 178 -0.76 7.38 12.15
N ARG A 179 -0.25 8.22 11.25
CA ARG A 179 -0.80 8.38 9.91
C ARG A 179 -0.68 7.09 9.10
N VAL A 180 0.47 6.41 9.11
CA VAL A 180 0.64 5.10 8.46
C VAL A 180 -0.37 4.09 9.00
N LYS A 181 -0.56 4.02 10.32
CA LYS A 181 -1.59 3.15 10.95
C LYS A 181 -3.01 3.51 10.49
N ARG A 182 -3.34 4.80 10.32
CA ARG A 182 -4.64 5.23 9.78
C ARG A 182 -4.83 4.84 8.32
N GLN A 183 -3.79 4.92 7.49
CA GLN A 183 -3.82 4.46 6.10
C GLN A 183 -4.02 2.95 6.01
N GLN A 184 -3.31 2.17 6.83
CA GLN A 184 -3.50 0.73 6.95
C GLN A 184 -4.91 0.38 7.43
N THR A 185 -5.44 1.12 8.41
CA THR A 185 -6.80 1.02 8.92
C THR A 185 -7.83 1.20 7.81
N TRP A 186 -7.67 2.24 7.00
CA TRP A 186 -8.53 2.49 5.86
C TRP A 186 -8.45 1.35 4.83
N MET A 187 -7.25 0.92 4.45
CA MET A 187 -7.09 -0.19 3.51
C MET A 187 -7.71 -1.49 4.04
N ARG A 188 -7.47 -1.81 5.31
CA ARG A 188 -8.12 -2.96 5.97
C ARG A 188 -9.65 -2.85 5.92
N SER A 189 -10.19 -1.65 6.16
CA SER A 189 -11.63 -1.43 6.14
C SER A 189 -12.22 -1.62 4.75
N ILE A 190 -11.52 -1.19 3.69
CA ILE A 190 -11.90 -1.47 2.29
C ILE A 190 -11.94 -2.99 2.06
N VAL A 191 -10.83 -3.66 2.34
CA VAL A 191 -10.73 -5.11 2.13
C VAL A 191 -11.79 -5.86 2.92
N SER A 192 -11.96 -5.55 4.21
CA SER A 192 -13.00 -6.14 5.04
C SER A 192 -14.40 -5.92 4.46
N ARG A 193 -14.67 -4.72 3.94
CA ARG A 193 -15.97 -4.39 3.35
C ARG A 193 -16.21 -5.17 2.05
N VAL A 194 -15.21 -5.29 1.20
CA VAL A 194 -15.27 -6.09 -0.02
C VAL A 194 -15.56 -7.56 0.30
N LEU A 195 -14.89 -8.09 1.31
CA LEU A 195 -15.10 -9.49 1.76
C LEU A 195 -16.48 -9.71 2.40
N THR A 196 -16.95 -8.79 3.26
CA THR A 196 -18.16 -8.97 4.07
C THR A 196 -19.45 -8.58 3.35
N ASN A 197 -19.41 -7.67 2.38
CA ASN A 197 -20.60 -7.22 1.65
C ASN A 197 -21.02 -8.14 0.50
N GLY A 198 -20.38 -9.31 0.38
CA GLY A 198 -20.68 -10.23 -0.72
C GLY A 198 -20.20 -9.72 -2.10
N THR A 199 -19.31 -8.70 -2.12
CA THR A 199 -18.76 -8.15 -3.38
C THR A 199 -18.08 -9.24 -4.19
N LEU A 200 -17.28 -10.10 -3.55
CA LEU A 200 -16.59 -11.20 -4.23
C LEU A 200 -17.50 -12.35 -4.64
N SER A 201 -18.65 -12.53 -3.98
CA SER A 201 -19.62 -13.57 -4.30
C SER A 201 -20.66 -13.14 -5.36
N SER A 202 -20.73 -11.84 -5.67
CA SER A 202 -21.60 -11.28 -6.72
C SER A 202 -20.77 -10.83 -7.91
N PRO A 203 -20.86 -11.50 -9.08
CA PRO A 203 -20.12 -11.10 -10.28
C PRO A 203 -20.38 -9.64 -10.69
N THR A 204 -21.61 -9.16 -10.52
CA THR A 204 -21.99 -7.78 -10.84
C THR A 204 -21.36 -6.79 -9.87
N ALA A 205 -21.39 -7.07 -8.55
CA ALA A 205 -20.80 -6.20 -7.54
C ALA A 205 -19.27 -6.17 -7.68
N LEU A 206 -18.63 -7.31 -7.91
CA LEU A 206 -17.19 -7.39 -8.17
C LEU A 206 -16.81 -6.58 -9.41
N TYR A 207 -17.55 -6.75 -10.52
CA TYR A 207 -17.31 -5.98 -11.74
C TYR A 207 -17.46 -4.46 -11.49
N SER A 208 -18.51 -4.03 -10.78
CA SER A 208 -18.73 -2.61 -10.47
C SER A 208 -17.58 -2.05 -9.62
N PHE A 209 -17.17 -2.77 -8.59
CA PHE A 209 -16.04 -2.39 -7.74
C PHE A 209 -14.73 -2.27 -8.53
N LEU A 210 -14.37 -3.30 -9.31
CA LEU A 210 -13.17 -3.30 -10.13
C LEU A 210 -13.21 -2.23 -11.22
N LYS A 211 -14.39 -1.95 -11.79
CA LYS A 211 -14.58 -0.87 -12.76
C LYS A 211 -14.38 0.51 -12.13
N THR A 212 -14.85 0.72 -10.89
CA THR A 212 -14.60 1.95 -10.15
C THR A 212 -13.11 2.07 -9.81
N ALA A 213 -12.49 1.01 -9.27
CA ALA A 213 -11.06 0.97 -9.01
C ALA A 213 -10.24 1.29 -10.26
N SER A 214 -10.54 0.64 -11.40
CA SER A 214 -9.82 0.85 -12.65
C SER A 214 -10.00 2.23 -13.30
N ARG A 215 -10.99 3.02 -12.87
CA ARG A 215 -11.19 4.40 -13.35
C ARG A 215 -10.48 5.43 -12.48
N THR A 216 -10.21 5.07 -11.26
CA THR A 216 -9.71 5.99 -10.23
C THR A 216 -8.29 5.67 -9.80
N VAL A 217 -7.83 4.43 -10.01
CA VAL A 217 -6.45 3.98 -9.74
C VAL A 217 -5.75 3.77 -11.06
N ALA A 218 -4.58 4.37 -11.24
CA ALA A 218 -3.72 4.06 -12.37
C ALA A 218 -2.89 2.81 -12.06
N VAL A 219 -2.81 1.89 -13.02
CA VAL A 219 -2.11 0.61 -12.88
C VAL A 219 -1.16 0.40 -14.05
N ASP A 220 -0.19 -0.49 -13.90
CA ASP A 220 0.65 -0.92 -15.03
C ASP A 220 -0.19 -1.61 -16.12
N GLU A 221 0.29 -1.57 -17.36
CA GLU A 221 -0.43 -2.12 -18.52
C GLU A 221 -0.68 -3.62 -18.41
N SER A 222 0.19 -4.34 -17.70
CA SER A 222 0.07 -5.78 -17.52
C SER A 222 -1.02 -6.16 -16.52
N PHE A 223 -1.39 -5.26 -15.58
CA PHE A 223 -2.41 -5.53 -14.56
C PHE A 223 -3.81 -5.24 -15.10
N THR A 224 -4.23 -6.04 -16.05
CA THR A 224 -5.53 -5.89 -16.73
C THR A 224 -6.71 -6.18 -15.81
N LEU A 225 -7.90 -5.68 -16.19
CA LEU A 225 -9.13 -5.96 -15.45
C LEU A 225 -9.40 -7.47 -15.29
N ASN A 226 -9.06 -8.27 -16.32
CA ASN A 226 -9.22 -9.73 -16.26
C ASN A 226 -8.27 -10.35 -15.21
N GLN A 227 -7.04 -9.90 -15.13
CA GLN A 227 -6.09 -10.38 -14.12
C GLN A 227 -6.53 -9.97 -12.70
N MET A 228 -6.98 -8.72 -12.50
CA MET A 228 -7.56 -8.27 -11.23
C MET A 228 -8.76 -9.13 -10.83
N GLN A 229 -9.65 -9.43 -11.80
CA GLN A 229 -10.81 -10.27 -11.56
C GLN A 229 -10.42 -11.71 -11.23
N SER A 230 -9.45 -12.29 -11.93
CA SER A 230 -8.93 -13.64 -11.64
C SER A 230 -8.38 -13.70 -10.22
N LEU A 231 -7.47 -12.77 -9.87
CA LEU A 231 -6.86 -12.70 -8.54
C LEU A 231 -7.92 -12.52 -7.43
N ALA A 232 -8.93 -11.67 -7.66
CA ALA A 232 -10.02 -11.47 -6.72
C ALA A 232 -10.88 -12.74 -6.54
N LEU A 233 -11.12 -13.49 -7.61
CA LEU A 233 -11.85 -14.77 -7.56
C LEU A 233 -11.04 -15.88 -6.88
N GLU A 234 -9.74 -15.93 -7.10
CA GLU A 234 -8.84 -16.86 -6.44
C GLU A 234 -8.78 -16.64 -4.93
N THR A 235 -8.88 -15.38 -4.50
CA THR A 235 -8.83 -14.97 -3.09
C THR A 235 -10.21 -14.81 -2.41
N ARG A 236 -11.31 -15.17 -3.08
CA ARG A 236 -12.69 -14.99 -2.58
C ARG A 236 -13.02 -15.73 -1.28
N HIS A 237 -12.23 -16.73 -0.92
CA HIS A 237 -12.39 -17.52 0.30
C HIS A 237 -11.70 -16.92 1.52
N LEU A 238 -10.89 -15.86 1.34
CA LEU A 238 -10.17 -15.21 2.43
C LEU A 238 -11.12 -14.48 3.37
N HIS A 239 -10.73 -14.47 4.63
CA HIS A 239 -11.38 -13.73 5.70
C HIS A 239 -10.46 -12.63 6.22
N SER A 240 -10.99 -11.73 7.03
CA SER A 240 -10.20 -10.60 7.57
C SER A 240 -8.96 -11.03 8.37
N ASN A 241 -8.97 -12.23 8.95
CA ASN A 241 -7.83 -12.78 9.71
C ASN A 241 -6.71 -13.33 8.80
N ASP A 242 -7.01 -13.58 7.53
CA ASP A 242 -6.05 -14.07 6.55
C ASP A 242 -5.25 -12.89 5.93
N ILE A 243 -5.62 -11.64 6.30
CA ILE A 243 -5.00 -10.43 5.80
C ILE A 243 -4.23 -9.75 6.93
N ARG A 244 -2.93 -9.63 6.74
CA ARG A 244 -1.99 -9.08 7.72
C ARG A 244 -1.48 -7.74 7.26
N PHE A 245 -1.53 -6.75 8.13
CA PHE A 245 -1.00 -5.42 7.90
C PHE A 245 0.15 -5.17 8.86
N MET A 246 1.27 -4.71 8.34
CA MET A 246 2.48 -4.43 9.11
C MET A 246 3.21 -3.21 8.54
N THR A 247 4.07 -2.66 9.34
CA THR A 247 5.01 -1.60 8.91
C THR A 247 6.42 -2.17 9.01
N VAL A 248 7.28 -1.82 8.06
CA VAL A 248 8.71 -2.12 8.11
C VAL A 248 9.26 -1.65 9.45
N PRO A 249 9.98 -2.47 10.21
CA PRO A 249 10.65 -2.08 11.45
C PRO A 249 11.51 -0.84 11.29
N THR A 250 11.57 0.00 12.31
CA THR A 250 12.34 1.24 12.28
C THR A 250 13.25 1.35 13.50
N ALA A 251 14.49 1.77 13.30
CA ALA A 251 15.43 2.07 14.37
C ALA A 251 15.14 3.43 15.03
N GLY A 252 14.24 4.24 14.44
CA GLY A 252 13.82 5.53 15.00
C GLY A 252 13.77 6.65 13.97
N THR A 253 13.69 7.88 14.46
CA THR A 253 13.70 9.09 13.65
C THR A 253 15.02 9.86 13.87
N GLY A 254 15.43 10.60 12.84
CA GLY A 254 16.67 11.38 12.88
C GLY A 254 16.59 12.63 12.01
N THR A 255 17.74 13.24 11.82
CA THR A 255 17.91 14.38 10.90
C THR A 255 19.07 14.06 9.97
N SER A 256 18.84 14.18 8.66
CA SER A 256 19.89 14.02 7.66
C SER A 256 20.92 15.15 7.69
N ALA A 257 22.03 14.97 7.00
CA ALA A 257 23.11 15.99 6.96
C ALA A 257 22.64 17.35 6.39
N ASP A 258 21.62 17.34 5.54
CA ASP A 258 20.99 18.53 4.95
C ASP A 258 19.80 19.06 5.76
N GLY A 259 19.57 18.53 6.98
CA GLY A 259 18.57 19.04 7.93
C GLY A 259 17.15 18.51 7.75
N GLN A 260 16.93 17.47 6.94
CA GLN A 260 15.62 16.86 6.77
C GLN A 260 15.29 15.90 7.93
N SER A 261 14.05 15.92 8.43
CA SER A 261 13.54 14.87 9.33
C SER A 261 13.40 13.56 8.57
N ILE A 262 14.02 12.49 9.05
CA ILE A 262 14.08 11.17 8.41
C ILE A 262 13.63 10.05 9.34
N VAL A 263 13.30 8.91 8.77
CA VAL A 263 13.09 7.64 9.45
C VAL A 263 14.24 6.71 9.09
N THR A 264 14.89 6.15 10.09
CA THR A 264 15.94 5.14 9.90
C THR A 264 15.30 3.75 10.03
N LEU A 265 15.48 2.92 9.01
CA LEU A 265 15.03 1.53 9.02
C LEU A 265 15.96 0.69 9.92
N ASP A 266 15.41 -0.38 10.50
CA ASP A 266 16.16 -1.36 11.29
C ASP A 266 16.62 -2.50 10.37
N ALA A 267 17.80 -2.36 9.78
CA ALA A 267 18.31 -3.29 8.79
C ALA A 267 18.40 -4.75 9.29
N ASP A 268 18.67 -4.96 10.59
CA ASP A 268 18.76 -6.31 11.17
C ASP A 268 17.37 -6.96 11.32
N ALA A 269 16.35 -6.17 11.67
CA ALA A 269 14.97 -6.63 11.76
C ALA A 269 14.30 -6.73 10.37
N ASP A 270 14.66 -5.85 9.44
CA ASP A 270 14.07 -5.78 8.09
C ASP A 270 14.52 -6.93 7.19
N ALA A 271 15.80 -7.28 7.21
CA ALA A 271 16.36 -8.27 6.30
C ALA A 271 15.62 -9.63 6.33
N PRO A 272 15.32 -10.24 7.50
CA PRO A 272 14.55 -11.49 7.53
C PRO A 272 13.09 -11.30 7.09
N LEU A 273 12.47 -10.15 7.36
CA LEU A 273 11.12 -9.83 6.91
C LEU A 273 11.06 -9.69 5.38
N PHE A 274 11.98 -8.94 4.78
CA PHE A 274 12.07 -8.77 3.33
C PHE A 274 12.31 -10.10 2.64
N LYS A 275 13.21 -10.93 3.19
CA LYS A 275 13.45 -12.28 2.70
C LYS A 275 12.19 -13.14 2.76
N ALA A 276 11.41 -13.06 3.84
CA ALA A 276 10.16 -13.79 3.97
C ALA A 276 9.13 -13.38 2.90
N PHE A 277 9.07 -12.10 2.54
CA PHE A 277 8.25 -11.62 1.42
C PHE A 277 8.80 -12.13 0.07
N ALA A 278 10.10 -11.99 -0.18
CA ALA A 278 10.71 -12.42 -1.44
C ALA A 278 10.55 -13.93 -1.69
N GLU A 279 10.49 -14.73 -0.63
CA GLU A 279 10.36 -16.20 -0.69
C GLU A 279 8.91 -16.71 -0.48
N ASP A 280 7.91 -15.82 -0.38
CA ASP A 280 6.50 -16.15 -0.05
C ASP A 280 6.35 -16.97 1.25
N ARG A 281 7.11 -16.60 2.28
CA ARG A 281 7.14 -17.26 3.58
C ARG A 281 6.68 -16.40 4.73
N VAL A 282 5.97 -15.30 4.44
CA VAL A 282 5.54 -14.34 5.47
C VAL A 282 4.72 -15.01 6.57
N SER A 283 3.82 -15.92 6.20
CA SER A 283 2.99 -16.66 7.16
C SER A 283 3.80 -17.51 8.12
N ALA A 284 4.80 -18.24 7.60
CA ALA A 284 5.70 -19.05 8.40
C ALA A 284 6.58 -18.18 9.29
N TYR A 285 7.18 -17.13 8.71
CA TYR A 285 8.03 -16.18 9.43
C TYR A 285 7.32 -15.55 10.64
N LEU A 286 6.10 -15.05 10.46
CA LEU A 286 5.33 -14.45 11.55
C LEU A 286 4.86 -15.47 12.61
N THR A 287 4.75 -16.74 12.24
CA THR A 287 4.45 -17.81 13.20
C THR A 287 5.69 -18.18 14.04
N GLU A 288 6.85 -18.23 13.41
CA GLU A 288 8.13 -18.51 14.04
C GLU A 288 8.63 -17.31 14.89
N HIS A 289 8.29 -16.10 14.47
CA HIS A 289 8.73 -14.83 15.08
C HIS A 289 7.54 -13.88 15.34
N PRO A 290 6.65 -14.19 16.30
CA PRO A 290 5.41 -13.45 16.51
C PRO A 290 5.61 -11.99 16.93
N ASP A 291 6.76 -11.66 17.52
CA ASP A 291 7.12 -10.32 18.00
C ASP A 291 8.01 -9.55 17.01
N ALA A 292 8.32 -10.12 15.84
CA ALA A 292 9.23 -9.49 14.88
C ALA A 292 8.69 -8.18 14.29
N VAL A 293 7.37 -8.06 14.16
CA VAL A 293 6.70 -6.87 13.64
C VAL A 293 5.39 -6.60 14.36
N GLU A 294 5.05 -5.32 14.52
CA GLU A 294 3.74 -4.94 15.04
C GLU A 294 2.68 -5.15 13.93
N LEU A 295 1.78 -6.10 14.15
CA LEU A 295 0.64 -6.30 13.26
C LEU A 295 -0.51 -5.36 13.65
N LEU A 296 -1.12 -4.74 12.65
CA LEU A 296 -2.37 -4.01 12.88
C LEU A 296 -3.47 -4.99 13.29
N PRO A 297 -4.19 -4.75 14.39
CA PRO A 297 -5.24 -5.64 14.86
C PRO A 297 -6.29 -5.95 13.79
N ALA A 298 -6.83 -7.18 13.77
CA ALA A 298 -7.86 -7.59 12.80
C ALA A 298 -9.13 -6.73 12.91
N THR A 299 -9.46 -6.29 14.12
CA THR A 299 -10.49 -5.29 14.39
C THR A 299 -9.81 -3.96 14.70
N VAL A 300 -10.12 -2.93 13.92
CA VAL A 300 -9.66 -1.58 14.22
C VAL A 300 -10.46 -1.03 15.38
N ASN A 301 -9.82 -0.95 16.53
CA ASN A 301 -10.36 -0.33 17.75
C ASN A 301 -9.99 1.15 17.81
#